data_0fb0edb141482ebd1c87639b1f186581
#
_entry.id   0fb0edb141482ebd1c87639b1f186581
#
_cell.length_a   1.000
_cell.length_b   1.000
_cell.length_c   1.000
_cell.angle_alpha   90.00
_cell.angle_beta   90.00
_cell.angle_gamma   90.00
#
_symmetry.space_group_name_H-M   'P 1'
#
loop_
_entity.id
_entity.type
_entity.pdbx_description
1 polymer ?
#
loop_
_entity_poly.entity_id
_entity_poly.type
_entity_poly.pdbx_seq_one_letter_code
_entity_poly.pdbx_strand_id
1 'polypeptide(L)'
;NYRKIVVADNDGTEEKYKNDYRGRVQDRNVTIVPQPMFVLTYYEKPNDVKRQVYYYKYIDELNSSHTYPENILITNDEAALTEEQANKHFASIDEQTSAIVANPNDVHKRFARALDFYLVQDLDNALTDLNEAIKCEPHFFLPYFNRAVVRYKQMEYQKVVQNLDKKDGDSRPAMRGADHELVKRDLDKVIELVPDFVYAYYNRGNILAALKDYRAAIVDYDRALELDPNLAEAYYNRGLTHIFLGNNRQGVQDLSKAGELGLYSAYNIIKRFTERNE
;
A
#
# COMPACT_ATOMS: atom_id res chain seq x y z
N ASN A 1 6.44 -5.59 14.57
CA ASN A 1 7.02 -6.74 13.83
C ASN A 1 6.90 -6.59 12.31
N TYR A 2 5.88 -5.93 11.79
CA TYR A 2 5.73 -5.63 10.35
C TYR A 2 6.88 -4.73 9.86
N ARG A 3 7.25 -3.70 10.63
CA ARG A 3 8.41 -2.83 10.34
C ARG A 3 9.74 -3.57 10.32
N LYS A 4 9.92 -4.59 11.17
CA LYS A 4 11.16 -5.37 11.20
C LYS A 4 11.34 -6.29 10.00
N ILE A 5 10.24 -6.74 9.39
CA ILE A 5 10.28 -7.63 8.21
C ILE A 5 10.52 -6.81 6.94
N VAL A 6 9.86 -5.65 6.79
CA VAL A 6 10.02 -4.75 5.64
C VAL A 6 11.37 -4.03 5.68
N VAL A 7 11.85 -3.63 6.87
CA VAL A 7 13.18 -2.99 7.04
C VAL A 7 14.32 -4.01 6.88
N ALA A 8 14.09 -5.30 7.19
CA ALA A 8 15.10 -6.32 6.96
C ALA A 8 15.34 -6.64 5.48
N ASP A 9 14.32 -6.44 4.62
CA ASP A 9 14.48 -6.63 3.17
C ASP A 9 15.17 -5.45 2.46
N ASN A 10 15.26 -4.27 3.10
CA ASN A 10 15.81 -3.06 2.48
C ASN A 10 17.25 -2.69 2.90
N ASP A 11 17.87 -3.35 3.86
CA ASP A 11 19.18 -2.98 4.36
C ASP A 11 20.34 -3.88 3.89
N GLY A 12 20.41 -4.18 2.61
CA GLY A 12 21.58 -4.91 2.03
C GLY A 12 21.58 -6.42 2.22
N THR A 13 20.45 -7.03 2.57
CA THR A 13 20.31 -8.48 2.72
C THR A 13 20.35 -9.25 1.39
N GLU A 14 20.33 -8.59 0.23
CA GLU A 14 20.57 -9.28 -1.05
C GLU A 14 21.91 -10.03 -1.08
N GLU A 15 22.96 -9.51 -0.47
CA GLU A 15 24.23 -10.23 -0.35
C GLU A 15 24.17 -11.38 0.66
N LYS A 16 23.40 -11.24 1.73
CA LYS A 16 23.20 -12.28 2.74
C LYS A 16 22.38 -13.44 2.15
N TYR A 17 21.35 -13.16 1.38
CA TYR A 17 20.58 -14.18 0.65
C TYR A 17 21.41 -14.90 -0.42
N LYS A 18 22.30 -14.22 -1.14
CA LYS A 18 23.20 -14.85 -2.11
C LYS A 18 24.21 -15.79 -1.45
N ASN A 19 24.63 -15.52 -0.21
CA ASN A 19 25.58 -16.34 0.52
C ASN A 19 24.91 -17.51 1.27
N ASP A 20 23.67 -17.34 1.77
CA ASP A 20 22.91 -18.41 2.43
C ASP A 20 22.35 -19.46 1.44
N TYR A 21 22.31 -19.17 0.14
CA TYR A 21 21.95 -20.15 -0.89
C TYR A 21 22.89 -21.36 -0.94
N ARG A 22 24.05 -21.32 -0.30
CA ARG A 22 25.02 -22.42 -0.21
C ARG A 22 25.06 -23.14 1.12
N GLY A 23 24.35 -22.70 2.13
CA GLY A 23 24.35 -23.28 3.48
C GLY A 23 22.98 -23.34 4.10
N ARG A 24 22.43 -24.53 4.21
CA ARG A 24 21.34 -24.98 5.09
C ARG A 24 20.48 -23.86 5.69
N VAL A 25 19.46 -23.43 4.98
CA VAL A 25 18.37 -22.63 5.55
C VAL A 25 17.54 -23.54 6.45
N GLN A 26 17.70 -23.41 7.76
CA GLN A 26 16.71 -23.93 8.72
C GLN A 26 15.55 -22.95 8.77
N ASP A 27 14.69 -23.02 7.78
CA ASP A 27 13.54 -22.16 7.62
C ASP A 27 12.38 -22.65 8.45
N ARG A 28 12.24 -22.16 9.67
CA ARG A 28 11.09 -22.51 10.50
C ARG A 28 9.98 -21.46 10.55
N ASN A 29 10.18 -20.22 10.08
CA ASN A 29 9.18 -19.15 10.24
C ASN A 29 9.21 -18.07 9.14
N VAL A 30 9.20 -18.43 7.87
CA VAL A 30 8.92 -17.43 6.84
C VAL A 30 7.42 -17.10 6.88
N THR A 31 7.08 -15.90 7.37
CA THR A 31 5.72 -15.39 7.30
C THR A 31 5.46 -14.92 5.87
N ILE A 32 4.47 -15.52 5.21
CA ILE A 32 4.02 -15.08 3.89
C ILE A 32 3.27 -13.77 4.07
N VAL A 33 3.80 -12.67 3.53
CA VAL A 33 3.22 -11.35 3.64
C VAL A 33 2.76 -10.89 2.25
N PRO A 34 1.48 -10.49 2.09
CA PRO A 34 1.01 -9.88 0.85
C PRO A 34 1.76 -8.57 0.56
N GLN A 35 1.89 -8.24 -0.72
CA GLN A 35 2.42 -6.93 -1.13
C GLN A 35 1.47 -5.82 -0.64
N PRO A 36 2.01 -4.70 -0.15
CA PRO A 36 1.21 -3.64 0.45
C PRO A 36 0.33 -2.88 -0.56
N MET A 37 -0.57 -2.07 -0.02
CA MET A 37 -1.43 -1.20 -0.82
C MET A 37 -0.62 -0.07 -1.46
N PHE A 38 -1.03 0.34 -2.66
CA PHE A 38 -0.51 1.56 -3.29
C PHE A 38 -1.11 2.81 -2.65
N VAL A 39 -0.31 3.86 -2.58
CA VAL A 39 -0.66 5.17 -2.03
C VAL A 39 -0.08 6.28 -2.90
N LEU A 40 -0.74 7.44 -2.95
CA LEU A 40 -0.11 8.65 -3.43
C LEU A 40 0.74 9.29 -2.35
N THR A 41 1.93 9.73 -2.75
CA THR A 41 2.86 10.45 -1.88
C THR A 41 3.72 11.41 -2.71
N TYR A 42 4.51 12.26 -2.05
CA TYR A 42 5.48 13.09 -2.73
C TYR A 42 6.68 12.29 -3.21
N TYR A 43 7.20 12.72 -4.36
CA TYR A 43 8.44 12.20 -4.92
C TYR A 43 9.62 12.91 -4.26
N GLU A 44 10.24 12.25 -3.30
CA GLU A 44 11.59 12.58 -2.91
C GLU A 44 12.55 11.80 -3.79
N LYS A 45 13.44 12.51 -4.50
CA LYS A 45 14.44 11.87 -5.35
C LYS A 45 15.24 10.88 -4.49
N PRO A 46 15.11 9.57 -4.69
CA PRO A 46 15.80 8.63 -3.83
C PRO A 46 17.29 8.72 -4.12
N ASN A 47 18.09 8.90 -3.08
CA ASN A 47 19.49 8.53 -3.15
C ASN A 47 19.51 7.00 -3.27
N ASP A 48 19.76 6.49 -4.49
CA ASP A 48 20.13 5.11 -4.82
C ASP A 48 19.15 3.94 -4.58
N VAL A 49 17.92 4.15 -4.19
CA VAL A 49 16.94 3.06 -4.10
C VAL A 49 16.15 2.98 -5.40
N LYS A 50 16.15 1.82 -6.06
CA LYS A 50 15.30 1.51 -7.22
C LYS A 50 13.85 1.39 -6.77
N ARG A 51 13.20 2.52 -6.48
CA ARG A 51 11.76 2.55 -6.27
C ARG A 51 11.07 2.27 -7.59
N GLN A 52 10.14 1.34 -7.59
CA GLN A 52 9.26 1.13 -8.72
C GLN A 52 8.28 2.31 -8.75
N VAL A 53 8.39 3.16 -9.76
CA VAL A 53 7.49 4.30 -9.99
C VAL A 53 6.47 3.87 -11.02
N TYR A 54 5.20 3.95 -10.64
CA TYR A 54 4.10 3.61 -11.52
C TYR A 54 3.53 4.90 -12.13
N TYR A 55 3.45 4.92 -13.45
CA TYR A 55 2.92 6.05 -14.21
C TYR A 55 1.42 5.92 -14.36
N TYR A 56 0.73 7.01 -14.11
CA TYR A 56 -0.67 7.17 -14.44
C TYR A 56 -0.88 8.57 -15.04
N LYS A 57 -1.48 8.64 -16.20
CA LYS A 57 -1.62 9.86 -17.00
C LYS A 57 -2.13 11.06 -16.20
N TYR A 58 -3.13 10.86 -15.35
CA TYR A 58 -3.70 11.92 -14.52
C TYR A 58 -2.70 12.50 -13.50
N ILE A 59 -1.80 11.68 -12.97
CA ILE A 59 -0.75 12.10 -12.05
C ILE A 59 0.29 12.95 -12.79
N ASP A 60 0.63 12.57 -14.02
CA ASP A 60 1.53 13.36 -14.86
C ASP A 60 0.92 14.73 -15.21
N GLU A 61 -0.39 14.78 -15.48
CA GLU A 61 -1.12 16.03 -15.72
C GLU A 61 -1.09 16.94 -14.49
N LEU A 62 -1.33 16.40 -13.27
CA LEU A 62 -1.25 17.16 -12.03
C LEU A 62 0.17 17.67 -11.75
N ASN A 63 1.18 16.85 -11.94
CA ASN A 63 2.58 17.23 -11.78
C ASN A 63 2.98 18.33 -12.77
N SER A 64 2.50 18.27 -14.00
CA SER A 64 2.74 19.28 -15.03
C SER A 64 2.05 20.62 -14.74
N SER A 65 0.97 20.60 -13.95
CA SER A 65 0.22 21.82 -13.57
C SER A 65 0.86 22.60 -12.44
N HIS A 66 1.90 22.08 -11.79
CA HIS A 66 2.56 22.67 -10.61
C HIS A 66 1.59 22.97 -9.46
N THR A 67 0.52 22.19 -9.34
CA THR A 67 -0.50 22.36 -8.30
C THR A 67 0.04 22.01 -6.91
N TYR A 68 0.98 21.08 -6.84
CA TYR A 68 1.58 20.57 -5.61
C TYR A 68 2.99 21.12 -5.40
N PRO A 69 3.45 21.25 -4.13
CA PRO A 69 4.79 21.78 -3.81
C PRO A 69 5.91 20.88 -4.33
N GLU A 70 5.67 19.59 -4.41
CA GLU A 70 6.56 18.58 -4.99
C GLU A 70 5.79 17.66 -5.93
N ASN A 71 6.48 16.93 -6.79
CA ASN A 71 5.85 15.94 -7.65
C ASN A 71 5.24 14.82 -6.81
N ILE A 72 4.03 14.43 -7.16
CA ILE A 72 3.37 13.27 -6.57
C ILE A 72 3.63 12.02 -7.40
N LEU A 73 3.67 10.88 -6.74
CA LEU A 73 3.78 9.56 -7.36
C LEU A 73 2.87 8.56 -6.67
N ILE A 74 2.66 7.43 -7.33
CA ILE A 74 2.00 6.26 -6.75
C ILE A 74 3.07 5.24 -6.40
N THR A 75 3.06 4.76 -5.17
CA THR A 75 4.01 3.75 -4.68
C THR A 75 3.34 2.83 -3.66
N ASN A 76 3.90 1.65 -3.47
CA ASN A 76 3.60 0.75 -2.34
C ASN A 76 4.81 0.57 -1.42
N ASP A 77 5.87 1.34 -1.65
CA ASP A 77 7.08 1.34 -0.83
C ASP A 77 7.04 2.51 0.15
N GLU A 78 7.14 2.21 1.44
CA GLU A 78 7.16 3.19 2.54
C GLU A 78 8.55 3.21 3.18
N ALA A 79 9.46 4.01 2.64
CA ALA A 79 10.72 4.28 3.31
C ALA A 79 10.49 5.16 4.56
N ALA A 80 11.23 4.89 5.62
CA ALA A 80 11.25 5.79 6.77
C ALA A 80 11.91 7.11 6.39
N LEU A 81 11.28 8.23 6.76
CA LEU A 81 11.85 9.55 6.54
C LEU A 81 13.11 9.75 7.38
N THR A 82 14.11 10.41 6.82
CA THR A 82 15.19 11.01 7.59
C THR A 82 14.65 12.21 8.38
N GLU A 83 15.40 12.69 9.38
CA GLU A 83 15.04 13.88 10.14
C GLU A 83 14.93 15.12 9.23
N GLU A 84 15.83 15.27 8.27
CA GLU A 84 15.79 16.37 7.30
C GLU A 84 14.53 16.33 6.44
N GLN A 85 14.15 15.15 5.95
CA GLN A 85 12.92 14.94 5.19
C GLN A 85 11.68 15.23 6.03
N ALA A 86 11.64 14.76 7.27
CA ALA A 86 10.52 15.03 8.18
C ALA A 86 10.35 16.53 8.43
N ASN A 87 11.46 17.25 8.66
CA ASN A 87 11.44 18.71 8.87
C ASN A 87 10.93 19.48 7.64
N LYS A 88 11.23 19.00 6.44
CA LYS A 88 10.74 19.55 5.18
C LYS A 88 9.21 19.41 5.07
N HIS A 89 8.68 18.23 5.42
CA HIS A 89 7.23 18.00 5.43
C HIS A 89 6.53 18.84 6.52
N PHE A 90 7.14 19.03 7.70
CA PHE A 90 6.58 19.94 8.71
C PHE A 90 6.54 21.38 8.21
N ALA A 91 7.58 21.87 7.54
CA ALA A 91 7.58 23.21 6.93
C ALA A 91 6.49 23.33 5.84
N SER A 92 6.30 22.29 5.02
CA SER A 92 5.23 22.24 4.02
C SER A 92 3.83 22.28 4.66
N ILE A 93 3.62 21.56 5.78
CA ILE A 93 2.36 21.60 6.54
C ILE A 93 2.04 23.04 7.01
N ASP A 94 3.03 23.77 7.51
CA ASP A 94 2.86 25.15 7.95
C ASP A 94 2.49 26.08 6.78
N GLU A 95 3.15 25.91 5.63
CA GLU A 95 2.85 26.66 4.40
C GLU A 95 1.43 26.39 3.90
N GLN A 96 1.06 25.10 3.77
CA GLN A 96 -0.29 24.71 3.33
C GLN A 96 -1.35 25.16 4.32
N THR A 97 -1.05 25.14 5.62
CA THR A 97 -1.96 25.66 6.66
C THR A 97 -2.23 27.13 6.47
N SER A 98 -1.20 27.93 6.21
CA SER A 98 -1.34 29.37 5.92
C SER A 98 -2.16 29.62 4.65
N ALA A 99 -1.94 28.84 3.60
CA ALA A 99 -2.70 28.90 2.35
C ALA A 99 -4.18 28.53 2.55
N ILE A 100 -4.47 27.50 3.34
CA ILE A 100 -5.84 27.06 3.65
C ILE A 100 -6.58 28.11 4.51
N VAL A 101 -5.88 28.81 5.42
CA VAL A 101 -6.48 29.92 6.18
C VAL A 101 -6.89 31.04 5.25
N ALA A 102 -6.08 31.36 4.23
CA ALA A 102 -6.38 32.39 3.23
C ALA A 102 -7.51 31.95 2.27
N ASN A 103 -7.56 30.68 1.88
CA ASN A 103 -8.58 30.09 1.03
C ASN A 103 -9.08 28.75 1.59
N PRO A 104 -10.10 28.75 2.48
CA PRO A 104 -10.56 27.52 3.15
C PRO A 104 -11.14 26.46 2.23
N ASN A 105 -11.50 26.80 1.01
CA ASN A 105 -12.09 25.87 0.02
C ASN A 105 -11.07 25.34 -0.99
N ASP A 106 -9.79 25.61 -0.81
CA ASP A 106 -8.74 25.08 -1.69
C ASP A 106 -8.51 23.59 -1.41
N VAL A 107 -9.12 22.78 -2.26
CA VAL A 107 -9.10 21.31 -2.16
C VAL A 107 -7.70 20.77 -2.37
N HIS A 108 -6.95 21.35 -3.31
CA HIS A 108 -5.61 20.87 -3.63
C HIS A 108 -4.61 21.16 -2.50
N LYS A 109 -4.74 22.30 -1.83
CA LYS A 109 -3.92 22.62 -0.65
C LYS A 109 -4.22 21.71 0.53
N ARG A 110 -5.51 21.35 0.74
CA ARG A 110 -5.88 20.36 1.74
C ARG A 110 -5.35 18.98 1.40
N PHE A 111 -5.48 18.56 0.14
CA PHE A 111 -4.96 17.27 -0.28
C PHE A 111 -3.42 17.23 -0.17
N ALA A 112 -2.73 18.29 -0.57
CA ALA A 112 -1.27 18.42 -0.42
C ALA A 112 -0.85 18.26 1.06
N ARG A 113 -1.51 18.98 1.97
CA ARG A 113 -1.24 18.88 3.41
C ARG A 113 -1.54 17.49 3.97
N ALA A 114 -2.58 16.83 3.46
CA ALA A 114 -2.89 15.44 3.84
C ALA A 114 -1.78 14.45 3.44
N LEU A 115 -1.11 14.67 2.30
CA LEU A 115 0.05 13.87 1.90
C LEU A 115 1.23 14.09 2.86
N ASP A 116 1.50 15.34 3.26
CA ASP A 116 2.53 15.64 4.24
C ASP A 116 2.22 15.01 5.60
N PHE A 117 0.99 15.14 6.11
CA PHE A 117 0.55 14.48 7.35
C PHE A 117 0.70 12.96 7.29
N TYR A 118 0.36 12.35 6.15
CA TYR A 118 0.55 10.91 5.97
C TYR A 118 2.04 10.52 6.07
N LEU A 119 2.93 11.27 5.46
CA LEU A 119 4.37 11.01 5.47
C LEU A 119 4.98 11.14 6.87
N VAL A 120 4.58 12.15 7.64
CA VAL A 120 5.02 12.30 9.04
C VAL A 120 4.25 11.39 10.01
N GLN A 121 3.38 10.51 9.52
CA GLN A 121 2.59 9.54 10.28
C GLN A 121 1.52 10.16 11.19
N ASP A 122 1.10 11.40 10.94
CA ASP A 122 -0.05 12.04 11.58
C ASP A 122 -1.33 11.69 10.82
N LEU A 123 -1.77 10.45 11.03
CA LEU A 123 -2.89 9.87 10.28
C LEU A 123 -4.25 10.53 10.61
N ASP A 124 -4.41 11.09 11.79
CA ASP A 124 -5.65 11.74 12.21
C ASP A 124 -5.86 13.07 11.48
N ASN A 125 -4.81 13.89 11.39
CA ASN A 125 -4.85 15.13 10.63
C ASN A 125 -4.92 14.86 9.11
N ALA A 126 -4.25 13.81 8.61
CA ALA A 126 -4.40 13.37 7.24
C ALA A 126 -5.87 13.03 6.91
N LEU A 127 -6.56 12.24 7.76
CA LEU A 127 -7.98 11.93 7.59
C LEU A 127 -8.87 13.16 7.62
N THR A 128 -8.59 14.10 8.51
CA THR A 128 -9.34 15.34 8.61
C THR A 128 -9.29 16.12 7.31
N ASP A 129 -8.11 16.32 6.74
CA ASP A 129 -7.94 17.04 5.47
C ASP A 129 -8.55 16.28 4.29
N LEU A 130 -8.39 14.96 4.24
CA LEU A 130 -9.02 14.14 3.18
C LEU A 130 -10.55 14.20 3.24
N ASN A 131 -11.14 14.19 4.43
CA ASN A 131 -12.58 14.34 4.61
C ASN A 131 -13.07 15.72 4.14
N GLU A 132 -12.36 16.78 4.48
CA GLU A 132 -12.73 18.14 4.05
C GLU A 132 -12.53 18.31 2.52
N ALA A 133 -11.46 17.75 1.94
CA ALA A 133 -11.26 17.76 0.50
C ALA A 133 -12.42 17.08 -0.25
N ILE A 134 -12.86 15.92 0.24
CA ILE A 134 -14.01 15.19 -0.33
C ILE A 134 -15.32 15.97 -0.21
N LYS A 135 -15.54 16.70 0.88
CA LYS A 135 -16.72 17.53 1.05
C LYS A 135 -16.75 18.70 0.06
N CYS A 136 -15.59 19.34 -0.15
CA CYS A 136 -15.47 20.44 -1.07
C CYS A 136 -15.60 20.00 -2.52
N GLU A 137 -15.00 18.87 -2.89
CA GLU A 137 -14.98 18.36 -4.27
C GLU A 137 -15.24 16.84 -4.30
N PRO A 138 -16.50 16.39 -4.28
CA PRO A 138 -16.86 14.97 -4.23
C PRO A 138 -16.45 14.14 -5.46
N HIS A 139 -16.09 14.79 -6.57
CA HIS A 139 -15.61 14.14 -7.80
C HIS A 139 -14.10 14.00 -7.88
N PHE A 140 -13.36 14.61 -6.97
CA PHE A 140 -11.91 14.46 -6.88
C PHE A 140 -11.57 13.09 -6.25
N PHE A 141 -11.19 12.12 -7.06
CA PHE A 141 -11.05 10.71 -6.62
C PHE A 141 -9.84 10.44 -5.73
N LEU A 142 -8.76 11.22 -5.85
CA LEU A 142 -7.51 10.98 -5.13
C LEU A 142 -7.65 11.06 -3.59
N PRO A 143 -8.41 11.98 -3.01
CA PRO A 143 -8.69 11.98 -1.58
C PRO A 143 -9.36 10.70 -1.07
N TYR A 144 -10.28 10.10 -1.85
CA TYR A 144 -10.87 8.80 -1.48
C TYR A 144 -9.82 7.69 -1.51
N PHE A 145 -8.98 7.66 -2.55
CA PHE A 145 -7.92 6.67 -2.68
C PHE A 145 -6.97 6.71 -1.49
N ASN A 146 -6.44 7.89 -1.15
CA ASN A 146 -5.54 8.04 -0.01
C ASN A 146 -6.25 7.81 1.33
N ARG A 147 -7.53 8.24 1.47
CA ARG A 147 -8.30 7.98 2.70
C ARG A 147 -8.48 6.49 2.98
N ALA A 148 -8.67 5.69 1.95
CA ALA A 148 -8.70 4.24 2.07
C ALA A 148 -7.40 3.69 2.67
N VAL A 149 -6.25 4.15 2.19
CA VAL A 149 -4.94 3.72 2.68
C VAL A 149 -4.67 4.21 4.11
N VAL A 150 -4.97 5.48 4.41
CA VAL A 150 -4.80 6.04 5.75
C VAL A 150 -5.64 5.29 6.78
N ARG A 151 -6.91 4.98 6.47
CA ARG A 151 -7.79 4.17 7.32
C ARG A 151 -7.22 2.77 7.55
N TYR A 152 -6.78 2.11 6.48
CA TYR A 152 -6.17 0.79 6.58
C TYR A 152 -4.93 0.82 7.49
N LYS A 153 -4.10 1.84 7.35
CA LYS A 153 -2.91 2.03 8.17
C LYS A 153 -3.24 2.26 9.65
N GLN A 154 -4.24 3.07 9.94
CA GLN A 154 -4.74 3.23 11.32
C GLN A 154 -5.21 1.91 11.93
N MET A 155 -5.94 1.10 11.16
CA MET A 155 -6.37 -0.23 11.62
C MET A 155 -5.17 -1.14 11.94
N GLU A 156 -4.14 -1.14 11.12
CA GLU A 156 -2.93 -1.92 11.37
C GLU A 156 -2.21 -1.45 12.66
N TYR A 157 -2.12 -0.14 12.89
CA TYR A 157 -1.58 0.40 14.15
C TYR A 157 -2.39 -0.05 15.35
N GLN A 158 -3.71 0.07 15.28
CA GLN A 158 -4.59 -0.36 16.39
C GLN A 158 -4.44 -1.85 16.70
N LYS A 159 -4.30 -2.71 15.68
CA LYS A 159 -4.01 -4.14 15.89
C LYS A 159 -2.69 -4.37 16.63
N VAL A 160 -1.65 -3.62 16.27
CA VAL A 160 -0.34 -3.72 16.93
C VAL A 160 -0.44 -3.31 18.39
N VAL A 161 -1.07 -2.16 18.68
CA VAL A 161 -1.26 -1.66 20.05
C VAL A 161 -2.08 -2.64 20.87
N GLN A 162 -3.23 -3.11 20.37
CA GLN A 162 -4.07 -4.09 21.04
C GLN A 162 -3.37 -5.42 21.32
N ASN A 163 -2.44 -5.84 20.45
CA ASN A 163 -1.66 -7.05 20.68
C ASN A 163 -0.56 -6.86 21.73
N LEU A 164 -0.06 -5.64 21.93
CA LEU A 164 0.90 -5.30 22.98
C LEU A 164 0.23 -5.24 24.36
N ASP A 165 -1.04 -4.79 24.43
CA ASP A 165 -1.80 -4.65 25.67
C ASP A 165 -2.49 -5.95 26.13
N LYS A 166 -2.48 -7.00 25.30
CA LYS A 166 -3.08 -8.29 25.68
C LYS A 166 -2.26 -8.95 26.78
N LYS A 167 -2.79 -8.92 28.01
CA LYS A 167 -2.49 -9.93 29.02
C LYS A 167 -3.15 -11.24 28.61
N ASP A 168 -2.44 -12.36 28.75
CA ASP A 168 -2.93 -13.71 28.42
C ASP A 168 -4.37 -13.92 28.87
N GLY A 169 -5.29 -14.10 27.93
CA GLY A 169 -6.69 -14.47 28.20
C GLY A 169 -7.77 -13.50 27.70
N ASP A 170 -7.46 -12.31 27.22
CA ASP A 170 -8.47 -11.34 26.75
C ASP A 170 -8.74 -11.51 25.24
N SER A 171 -9.77 -12.28 24.92
CA SER A 171 -10.25 -12.52 23.55
C SER A 171 -11.33 -11.53 23.15
N ARG A 172 -11.07 -10.23 23.15
CA ARG A 172 -12.03 -9.28 22.56
C ARG A 172 -12.03 -9.42 21.05
N PRO A 173 -13.18 -9.71 20.40
CA PRO A 173 -13.25 -9.69 18.95
C PRO A 173 -13.00 -8.26 18.47
N ALA A 174 -11.92 -8.05 17.74
CA ALA A 174 -11.68 -6.78 17.07
C ALA A 174 -12.88 -6.44 16.17
N MET A 175 -13.29 -5.17 16.10
CA MET A 175 -14.28 -4.62 15.17
C MET A 175 -13.75 -4.69 13.71
N ARG A 176 -13.33 -5.88 13.26
CA ARG A 176 -12.55 -6.06 12.03
C ARG A 176 -13.34 -5.86 10.74
N GLY A 177 -14.67 -6.01 10.80
CA GLY A 177 -15.51 -5.93 9.59
C GLY A 177 -15.85 -4.48 9.20
N ALA A 178 -16.28 -3.66 10.15
CA ALA A 178 -16.77 -2.32 9.89
C ALA A 178 -15.69 -1.39 9.30
N ASP A 179 -14.46 -1.50 9.80
CA ASP A 179 -13.35 -0.64 9.34
C ASP A 179 -12.90 -1.01 7.92
N HIS A 180 -12.82 -2.31 7.60
CA HIS A 180 -12.53 -2.76 6.23
C HIS A 180 -13.63 -2.34 5.24
N GLU A 181 -14.90 -2.32 5.67
CA GLU A 181 -16.00 -1.84 4.82
C GLU A 181 -15.89 -0.34 4.51
N LEU A 182 -15.39 0.49 5.43
CA LEU A 182 -15.12 1.89 5.15
C LEU A 182 -13.99 2.07 4.14
N VAL A 183 -12.92 1.27 4.26
CA VAL A 183 -11.82 1.26 3.27
C VAL A 183 -12.33 0.83 1.90
N LYS A 184 -13.09 -0.27 1.85
CA LYS A 184 -13.68 -0.79 0.62
C LYS A 184 -14.58 0.24 -0.05
N ARG A 185 -15.45 0.91 0.71
CA ARG A 185 -16.36 1.95 0.19
C ARG A 185 -15.62 3.11 -0.46
N ASP A 186 -14.49 3.55 0.10
CA ASP A 186 -13.67 4.59 -0.50
C ASP A 186 -13.09 4.11 -1.85
N LEU A 187 -12.61 2.87 -1.92
CA LEU A 187 -12.10 2.29 -3.17
C LEU A 187 -13.21 2.04 -4.20
N ASP A 188 -14.41 1.63 -3.78
CA ASP A 188 -15.59 1.53 -4.64
C ASP A 188 -15.90 2.90 -5.27
N LYS A 189 -15.80 3.99 -4.47
CA LYS A 189 -15.99 5.35 -4.99
C LYS A 189 -14.93 5.78 -5.98
N VAL A 190 -13.67 5.41 -5.75
CA VAL A 190 -12.59 5.64 -6.73
C VAL A 190 -12.90 4.94 -8.05
N ILE A 191 -13.30 3.67 -8.02
CA ILE A 191 -13.65 2.88 -9.21
C ILE A 191 -14.87 3.44 -9.94
N GLU A 192 -15.87 3.94 -9.19
CA GLU A 192 -17.04 4.64 -9.79
C GLU A 192 -16.61 5.90 -10.55
N LEU A 193 -15.69 6.69 -9.98
CA LEU A 193 -15.24 7.95 -10.58
C LEU A 193 -14.23 7.73 -11.72
N VAL A 194 -13.35 6.74 -11.59
CA VAL A 194 -12.25 6.45 -12.54
C VAL A 194 -12.15 4.93 -12.74
N PRO A 195 -12.97 4.32 -13.64
CA PRO A 195 -13.06 2.87 -13.81
C PRO A 195 -11.80 2.19 -14.37
N ASP A 196 -10.82 2.94 -14.83
CA ASP A 196 -9.52 2.45 -15.34
C ASP A 196 -8.35 2.68 -14.36
N PHE A 197 -8.64 3.13 -13.13
CA PHE A 197 -7.61 3.34 -12.13
C PHE A 197 -7.17 2.02 -11.49
N VAL A 198 -6.14 1.43 -12.05
CA VAL A 198 -5.58 0.10 -11.72
C VAL A 198 -5.43 -0.14 -10.22
N TYR A 199 -4.87 0.85 -9.52
CA TYR A 199 -4.49 0.72 -8.11
C TYR A 199 -5.69 0.63 -7.17
N ALA A 200 -6.86 1.12 -7.59
CA ALA A 200 -8.07 0.97 -6.79
C ALA A 200 -8.55 -0.49 -6.77
N TYR A 201 -8.52 -1.19 -7.89
CA TYR A 201 -8.83 -2.61 -7.95
C TYR A 201 -7.81 -3.43 -7.15
N TYR A 202 -6.52 -3.17 -7.34
CA TYR A 202 -5.48 -3.85 -6.59
C TYR A 202 -5.66 -3.67 -5.07
N ASN A 203 -5.83 -2.42 -4.61
CA ASN A 203 -6.02 -2.13 -3.19
C ASN A 203 -7.32 -2.76 -2.65
N ARG A 204 -8.43 -2.75 -3.41
CA ARG A 204 -9.67 -3.40 -3.01
C ARG A 204 -9.53 -4.92 -2.94
N GLY A 205 -8.80 -5.53 -3.88
CA GLY A 205 -8.41 -6.92 -3.83
C GLY A 205 -7.66 -7.28 -2.55
N ASN A 206 -6.73 -6.43 -2.10
CA ASN A 206 -6.02 -6.62 -0.83
C ASN A 206 -6.98 -6.61 0.38
N ILE A 207 -7.95 -5.69 0.40
CA ILE A 207 -8.96 -5.63 1.47
C ILE A 207 -9.86 -6.87 1.45
N LEU A 208 -10.33 -7.30 0.28
CA LEU A 208 -11.16 -8.50 0.14
C LEU A 208 -10.40 -9.76 0.57
N ALA A 209 -9.12 -9.87 0.23
CA ALA A 209 -8.27 -10.97 0.70
C ALA A 209 -8.09 -10.95 2.23
N ALA A 210 -7.93 -9.77 2.83
CA ALA A 210 -7.87 -9.59 4.29
C ALA A 210 -9.18 -9.99 4.99
N LEU A 211 -10.31 -9.75 4.35
CA LEU A 211 -11.64 -10.21 4.77
C LEU A 211 -11.89 -11.70 4.47
N LYS A 212 -10.95 -12.38 3.83
CA LYS A 212 -11.03 -13.77 3.37
C LYS A 212 -12.07 -14.02 2.26
N ASP A 213 -12.55 -12.96 1.62
CA ASP A 213 -13.33 -13.09 0.38
C ASP A 213 -12.37 -13.25 -0.81
N TYR A 214 -11.70 -14.39 -0.83
CA TYR A 214 -10.65 -14.70 -1.80
C TYR A 214 -11.16 -14.72 -3.24
N ARG A 215 -12.43 -15.09 -3.46
CA ARG A 215 -13.01 -15.12 -4.81
C ARG A 215 -13.20 -13.72 -5.37
N ALA A 216 -13.76 -12.83 -4.58
CA ALA A 216 -13.91 -11.43 -4.97
C ALA A 216 -12.54 -10.74 -5.11
N ALA A 217 -11.57 -11.06 -4.25
CA ALA A 217 -10.21 -10.55 -4.37
C ALA A 217 -9.56 -10.93 -5.71
N ILE A 218 -9.72 -12.18 -6.17
CA ILE A 218 -9.20 -12.63 -7.47
C ILE A 218 -9.82 -11.83 -8.60
N VAL A 219 -11.13 -11.58 -8.59
CA VAL A 219 -11.81 -10.77 -9.62
C VAL A 219 -11.20 -9.36 -9.71
N ASP A 220 -10.90 -8.75 -8.57
CA ASP A 220 -10.29 -7.43 -8.53
C ASP A 220 -8.84 -7.44 -9.02
N TYR A 221 -8.04 -8.45 -8.63
CA TYR A 221 -6.69 -8.60 -9.18
C TYR A 221 -6.70 -8.90 -10.68
N ASP A 222 -7.66 -9.70 -11.17
CA ASP A 222 -7.85 -9.95 -12.59
C ASP A 222 -8.09 -8.63 -13.33
N ARG A 223 -8.98 -7.80 -12.78
CA ARG A 223 -9.25 -6.49 -13.38
C ARG A 223 -8.04 -5.56 -13.36
N ALA A 224 -7.28 -5.55 -12.27
CA ALA A 224 -6.03 -4.79 -12.20
C ALA A 224 -5.02 -5.26 -13.27
N LEU A 225 -4.89 -6.58 -13.49
CA LEU A 225 -3.98 -7.15 -14.49
C LEU A 225 -4.46 -7.02 -15.93
N GLU A 226 -5.78 -6.90 -16.16
CA GLU A 226 -6.32 -6.50 -17.47
C GLU A 226 -5.93 -5.07 -17.83
N LEU A 227 -5.93 -4.17 -16.84
CA LEU A 227 -5.57 -2.77 -17.02
C LEU A 227 -4.04 -2.55 -17.08
N ASP A 228 -3.28 -3.27 -16.26
CA ASP A 228 -1.81 -3.28 -16.27
C ASP A 228 -1.25 -4.71 -16.17
N PRO A 229 -0.93 -5.35 -17.30
CA PRO A 229 -0.35 -6.69 -17.32
C PRO A 229 1.07 -6.81 -16.71
N ASN A 230 1.70 -5.70 -16.34
CA ASN A 230 3.03 -5.68 -15.76
C ASN A 230 3.03 -5.42 -14.24
N LEU A 231 1.86 -5.33 -13.60
CA LEU A 231 1.74 -5.12 -12.17
C LEU A 231 2.14 -6.39 -11.40
N ALA A 232 3.43 -6.50 -11.06
CA ALA A 232 4.01 -7.67 -10.41
C ALA A 232 3.33 -8.01 -9.08
N GLU A 233 2.97 -6.99 -8.32
CA GLU A 233 2.30 -7.12 -7.01
C GLU A 233 0.91 -7.75 -7.13
N ALA A 234 0.19 -7.47 -8.20
CA ALA A 234 -1.12 -8.09 -8.43
C ALA A 234 -0.99 -9.58 -8.73
N TYR A 235 -0.01 -9.98 -9.53
CA TYR A 235 0.30 -11.40 -9.71
C TYR A 235 0.69 -12.05 -8.38
N TYR A 236 1.55 -11.42 -7.60
CA TYR A 236 1.99 -11.95 -6.32
C TYR A 236 0.81 -12.18 -5.36
N ASN A 237 -0.04 -11.16 -5.15
CA ASN A 237 -1.15 -11.25 -4.22
C ASN A 237 -2.27 -12.17 -4.74
N ARG A 238 -2.53 -12.20 -6.07
CA ARG A 238 -3.46 -13.17 -6.67
C ARG A 238 -2.94 -14.60 -6.51
N GLY A 239 -1.64 -14.81 -6.72
CA GLY A 239 -0.97 -16.08 -6.52
C GLY A 239 -1.11 -16.60 -5.09
N LEU A 240 -0.88 -15.76 -4.09
CA LEU A 240 -1.13 -16.10 -2.68
C LEU A 240 -2.60 -16.45 -2.43
N THR A 241 -3.51 -15.66 -3.01
CA THR A 241 -4.96 -15.87 -2.86
C THR A 241 -5.40 -17.20 -3.46
N HIS A 242 -4.85 -17.59 -4.62
CA HIS A 242 -5.06 -18.90 -5.20
C HIS A 242 -4.55 -20.03 -4.29
N ILE A 243 -3.37 -19.86 -3.69
CA ILE A 243 -2.84 -20.86 -2.74
C ILE A 243 -3.76 -21.01 -1.52
N PHE A 244 -4.28 -19.91 -0.97
CA PHE A 244 -5.22 -19.96 0.15
C PHE A 244 -6.54 -20.66 -0.20
N LEU A 245 -6.94 -20.66 -1.47
CA LEU A 245 -8.08 -21.42 -1.98
C LEU A 245 -7.76 -22.88 -2.32
N GLY A 246 -6.51 -23.31 -2.19
CA GLY A 246 -6.05 -24.64 -2.58
C GLY A 246 -5.73 -24.79 -4.07
N ASN A 247 -5.79 -23.72 -4.85
CA ASN A 247 -5.49 -23.69 -6.28
C ASN A 247 -3.97 -23.53 -6.52
N ASN A 248 -3.18 -24.46 -5.97
CA ASN A 248 -1.71 -24.32 -5.91
C ASN A 248 -1.07 -24.13 -7.29
N ARG A 249 -1.58 -24.77 -8.35
CA ARG A 249 -1.03 -24.63 -9.70
C ARG A 249 -1.15 -23.20 -10.22
N GLN A 250 -2.32 -22.57 -10.10
CA GLN A 250 -2.53 -21.18 -10.51
C GLN A 250 -1.69 -20.24 -9.64
N GLY A 251 -1.66 -20.50 -8.32
CA GLY A 251 -0.85 -19.72 -7.41
C GLY A 251 0.64 -19.71 -7.77
N VAL A 252 1.21 -20.86 -8.09
CA VAL A 252 2.62 -20.97 -8.52
C VAL A 252 2.84 -20.29 -9.87
N GLN A 253 1.91 -20.36 -10.81
CA GLN A 253 2.02 -19.67 -12.10
C GLN A 253 2.05 -18.14 -11.91
N ASP A 254 1.17 -17.59 -11.09
CA ASP A 254 1.13 -16.17 -10.79
C ASP A 254 2.39 -15.71 -10.05
N LEU A 255 2.84 -16.45 -9.04
CA LEU A 255 4.09 -16.13 -8.34
C LEU A 255 5.30 -16.20 -9.28
N SER A 256 5.35 -17.16 -10.23
CA SER A 256 6.42 -17.18 -11.24
C SER A 256 6.39 -15.93 -12.10
N LYS A 257 5.19 -15.48 -12.51
CA LYS A 257 5.04 -14.26 -13.30
C LYS A 257 5.47 -13.01 -12.50
N ALA A 258 5.10 -12.93 -11.24
CA ALA A 258 5.58 -11.85 -10.35
C ALA A 258 7.12 -11.82 -10.26
N GLY A 259 7.75 -12.99 -10.12
CA GLY A 259 9.21 -13.11 -10.11
C GLY A 259 9.87 -12.68 -11.42
N GLU A 260 9.29 -13.05 -12.58
CA GLU A 260 9.75 -12.61 -13.90
C GLU A 260 9.68 -11.08 -14.06
N LEU A 261 8.67 -10.45 -13.46
CA LEU A 261 8.48 -9.00 -13.46
C LEU A 261 9.35 -8.28 -12.41
N GLY A 262 10.24 -8.99 -11.71
CA GLY A 262 11.21 -8.42 -10.78
C GLY A 262 10.89 -8.56 -9.30
N LEU A 263 9.74 -9.13 -8.94
CA LEU A 263 9.38 -9.37 -7.55
C LEU A 263 9.97 -10.71 -7.05
N TYR A 264 11.28 -10.76 -6.88
CA TYR A 264 12.04 -12.00 -6.62
C TYR A 264 11.66 -12.73 -5.34
N SER A 265 11.05 -12.04 -4.38
CA SER A 265 10.51 -12.66 -3.16
C SER A 265 9.46 -13.76 -3.45
N ALA A 266 8.82 -13.72 -4.63
CA ALA A 266 7.88 -14.74 -5.08
C ALA A 266 8.52 -16.13 -5.21
N TYR A 267 9.79 -16.22 -5.63
CA TYR A 267 10.47 -17.51 -5.79
C TYR A 267 10.69 -18.25 -4.46
N ASN A 268 10.86 -17.51 -3.36
CA ASN A 268 10.99 -18.12 -2.03
C ASN A 268 9.70 -18.84 -1.60
N ILE A 269 8.54 -18.28 -2.02
CA ILE A 269 7.24 -18.90 -1.74
C ILE A 269 7.04 -20.14 -2.60
N ILE A 270 7.35 -20.06 -3.90
CA ILE A 270 7.25 -21.20 -4.82
C ILE A 270 8.03 -22.39 -4.28
N LYS A 271 9.29 -22.19 -3.93
CA LYS A 271 10.15 -23.22 -3.38
C LYS A 271 9.51 -23.94 -2.20
N ARG A 272 8.92 -23.19 -1.28
CA ARG A 272 8.26 -23.75 -0.09
C ARG A 272 7.03 -24.63 -0.41
N PHE A 273 6.31 -24.32 -1.49
CA PHE A 273 5.12 -25.10 -1.90
C PHE A 273 5.47 -26.30 -2.76
N THR A 274 6.58 -26.28 -3.50
CA THR A 274 7.07 -27.42 -4.28
C THR A 274 7.74 -28.49 -3.40
N GLU A 275 8.55 -28.08 -2.42
CA GLU A 275 9.23 -29.00 -1.49
C GLU A 275 8.31 -29.73 -0.49
N ARG A 276 7.04 -29.27 -0.32
CA ARG A 276 6.04 -29.94 0.54
C ARG A 276 5.23 -31.02 -0.16
N ASN A 277 5.34 -31.13 -1.46
CA ASN A 277 4.58 -32.08 -2.28
C ASN A 277 5.46 -33.25 -2.78
N GLU A 278 6.73 -33.31 -2.35
CA GLU A 278 7.63 -34.46 -2.44
C GLU A 278 7.77 -35.14 -1.06
#